data_cb7345cff21dbe8287ae2ecb4cc727a4
#
_entry.id   cb7345cff21dbe8287ae2ecb4cc727a4
#
_cell.length_a   1.000
_cell.length_b   1.000
_cell.length_c   1.000
_cell.angle_alpha   90.00
_cell.angle_beta   90.00
_cell.angle_gamma   90.00
#
_symmetry.space_group_name_H-M   'P 1'
#
loop_
_entity.id
_entity.type
_entity.pdbx_description
1 polymer ?
#
loop_
_entity_poly.entity_id
_entity_poly.type
_entity_poly.pdbx_seq_one_letter_code
_entity_poly.pdbx_strand_id
1 'polypeptide(L)'
;MNGHALFSRPLEERRLILQELRPALACDAVRLTESFPATQSRRLMEACAAMGLEGVIMKRKGSFYRPGYRSPDWIKVPIRHTEEFIVMGYLAANPTRLSSLILAQYDKRGKIA
;
A
#
# COMPACT_ATOMS: atom_id res chain seq x y z
N MET A 1 -19.52 6.36 -14.71
CA MET A 1 -19.18 7.24 -15.82
C MET A 1 -20.48 7.59 -16.52
N ASN A 2 -20.74 8.84 -16.84
CA ASN A 2 -22.03 9.33 -17.36
C ASN A 2 -23.25 8.86 -16.52
N GLY A 3 -23.15 8.93 -15.19
CA GLY A 3 -24.20 8.47 -14.28
C GLY A 3 -24.24 6.95 -14.04
N HIS A 4 -23.44 6.15 -14.74
CA HIS A 4 -23.41 4.69 -14.56
C HIS A 4 -22.25 4.24 -13.65
N ALA A 5 -22.57 3.39 -12.68
CA ALA A 5 -21.58 2.75 -11.82
C ALA A 5 -20.79 1.69 -12.61
N LEU A 6 -19.47 1.60 -12.33
CA LEU A 6 -18.58 0.65 -12.98
C LEU A 6 -18.21 -0.53 -12.05
N PHE A 7 -18.92 -0.71 -10.94
CA PHE A 7 -18.61 -1.69 -9.91
C PHE A 7 -18.69 -3.14 -10.42
N SER A 8 -19.62 -3.40 -11.31
CA SER A 8 -19.85 -4.72 -11.93
C SER A 8 -18.98 -5.00 -13.15
N ARG A 9 -18.04 -4.10 -13.47
CA ARG A 9 -17.07 -4.34 -14.54
C ARG A 9 -15.78 -4.92 -13.97
N PRO A 10 -15.13 -5.84 -14.70
CA PRO A 10 -13.81 -6.35 -14.34
C PRO A 10 -12.78 -5.23 -14.14
N LEU A 11 -11.74 -5.51 -13.34
CA LEU A 11 -10.69 -4.54 -13.05
C LEU A 11 -10.05 -3.98 -14.32
N GLU A 12 -9.78 -4.82 -15.28
CA GLU A 12 -9.12 -4.45 -16.54
C GLU A 12 -9.96 -3.46 -17.35
N GLU A 13 -11.26 -3.71 -17.48
CA GLU A 13 -12.17 -2.82 -18.19
C GLU A 13 -12.24 -1.44 -17.49
N ARG A 14 -12.36 -1.44 -16.18
CA ARG A 14 -12.36 -0.18 -15.41
C ARG A 14 -11.07 0.60 -15.60
N ARG A 15 -9.93 -0.09 -15.70
CA ARG A 15 -8.63 0.55 -15.95
C ARG A 15 -8.50 1.09 -17.37
N LEU A 16 -8.99 0.35 -18.38
CA LEU A 16 -9.01 0.84 -19.76
C LEU A 16 -9.82 2.14 -19.86
N ILE A 17 -11.02 2.16 -19.30
CA ILE A 17 -11.86 3.36 -19.25
C ILE A 17 -11.12 4.54 -18.57
N LEU A 18 -10.41 4.26 -17.46
CA LEU A 18 -9.66 5.29 -16.75
C LEU A 18 -8.46 5.80 -17.58
N GLN A 19 -7.81 4.94 -18.34
CA GLN A 19 -6.72 5.32 -19.23
C GLN A 19 -7.21 6.18 -20.41
N GLU A 20 -8.38 5.87 -20.96
CA GLU A 20 -9.03 6.68 -22.01
C GLU A 20 -9.40 8.07 -21.51
N LEU A 21 -9.72 8.22 -20.22
CA LEU A 21 -10.01 9.51 -19.61
C LEU A 21 -8.74 10.31 -19.26
N ARG A 22 -7.56 9.71 -19.32
CA ARG A 22 -6.30 10.36 -18.93
C ARG A 22 -6.09 11.75 -19.55
N PRO A 23 -6.34 11.97 -20.86
CA PRO A 23 -6.17 13.30 -21.46
C PRO A 23 -7.09 14.35 -20.85
N ALA A 24 -8.33 13.96 -20.49
CA ALA A 24 -9.31 14.85 -19.87
C ALA A 24 -9.03 15.09 -18.37
N LEU A 25 -8.23 14.21 -17.73
CA LEU A 25 -7.85 14.31 -16.33
C LEU A 25 -6.45 14.92 -16.15
N ALA A 26 -5.81 15.39 -17.22
CA ALA A 26 -4.48 15.99 -17.20
C ALA A 26 -4.52 17.33 -16.47
N CYS A 27 -4.43 17.27 -15.13
CA CYS A 27 -4.27 18.43 -14.26
C CYS A 27 -3.36 18.04 -13.09
N ASP A 28 -2.76 19.01 -12.42
CA ASP A 28 -1.83 18.77 -11.30
C ASP A 28 -2.48 18.09 -10.08
N ALA A 29 -3.80 18.21 -9.97
CA ALA A 29 -4.57 17.65 -8.87
C ALA A 29 -4.86 16.14 -9.03
N VAL A 30 -4.71 15.56 -10.23
CA VAL A 30 -5.05 14.17 -10.52
C VAL A 30 -3.87 13.43 -11.14
N ARG A 31 -3.41 12.38 -10.44
CA ARG A 31 -2.41 11.46 -10.95
C ARG A 31 -2.99 10.08 -11.18
N LEU A 32 -2.79 9.56 -12.37
CA LEU A 32 -3.16 8.18 -12.68
C LEU A 32 -2.05 7.24 -12.23
N THR A 33 -2.36 6.39 -11.25
CA THR A 33 -1.42 5.38 -10.75
C THR A 33 -1.14 4.34 -11.82
N GLU A 34 0.12 4.06 -12.07
CA GLU A 34 0.54 2.99 -12.97
C GLU A 34 0.22 1.61 -12.40
N SER A 35 0.10 0.63 -13.29
CA SER A 35 -0.04 -0.77 -12.91
C SER A 35 0.87 -1.64 -13.73
N PHE A 36 1.42 -2.64 -13.08
CA PHE A 36 2.42 -3.54 -13.63
C PHE A 36 1.89 -4.98 -13.57
N PRO A 37 2.21 -5.83 -14.55
CA PRO A 37 1.87 -7.24 -14.48
C PRO A 37 2.62 -7.93 -13.34
N ALA A 38 2.03 -9.00 -12.78
CA ALA A 38 2.62 -9.74 -11.65
C ALA A 38 4.02 -10.32 -11.97
N THR A 39 4.33 -10.54 -13.25
CA THR A 39 5.66 -10.97 -13.70
C THR A 39 6.77 -9.97 -13.37
N GLN A 40 6.43 -8.71 -13.16
CA GLN A 40 7.36 -7.63 -12.78
C GLN A 40 7.38 -7.33 -11.29
N SER A 41 6.66 -8.12 -10.47
CA SER A 41 6.46 -7.84 -9.04
C SER A 41 7.77 -7.68 -8.26
N ARG A 42 8.79 -8.50 -8.52
CA ARG A 42 10.09 -8.39 -7.86
C ARG A 42 10.74 -7.02 -8.10
N ARG A 43 10.88 -6.63 -9.37
CA ARG A 43 11.47 -5.33 -9.75
C ARG A 43 10.67 -4.16 -9.19
N LEU A 44 9.34 -4.27 -9.20
CA LEU A 44 8.48 -3.26 -8.62
C LEU A 44 8.69 -3.12 -7.12
N MET A 45 8.79 -4.23 -6.40
CA MET A 45 9.04 -4.23 -4.95
C MET A 45 10.40 -3.62 -4.60
N GLU A 46 11.45 -3.94 -5.36
CA GLU A 46 12.79 -3.37 -5.21
C GLU A 46 12.76 -1.84 -5.45
N ALA A 47 12.10 -1.39 -6.51
CA ALA A 47 11.94 0.04 -6.79
C ALA A 47 11.14 0.76 -5.70
N CYS A 48 10.04 0.16 -5.22
CA CYS A 48 9.24 0.71 -4.14
C CYS A 48 10.05 0.82 -2.83
N ALA A 49 10.88 -0.19 -2.53
CA ALA A 49 11.77 -0.17 -1.36
C ALA A 49 12.79 0.98 -1.47
N ALA A 50 13.42 1.14 -2.64
CA ALA A 50 14.37 2.23 -2.90
C ALA A 50 13.74 3.62 -2.78
N MET A 51 12.44 3.74 -3.08
CA MET A 51 11.66 4.97 -2.94
C MET A 51 11.08 5.19 -1.53
N GLY A 52 11.33 4.29 -0.58
CA GLY A 52 10.77 4.36 0.77
C GLY A 52 9.26 4.15 0.85
N LEU A 53 8.66 3.45 -0.11
CA LEU A 53 7.23 3.17 -0.11
C LEU A 53 6.89 2.00 0.82
N GLU A 54 5.70 2.02 1.41
CA GLU A 54 5.25 0.98 2.35
C GLU A 54 4.99 -0.40 1.72
N GLY A 55 4.82 -0.47 0.41
CA GLY A 55 4.49 -1.69 -0.31
C GLY A 55 3.60 -1.46 -1.52
N VAL A 56 3.05 -2.55 -2.02
CA VAL A 56 2.18 -2.53 -3.20
C VAL A 56 0.85 -3.21 -2.90
N ILE A 57 -0.17 -2.88 -3.70
CA ILE A 57 -1.46 -3.57 -3.71
C ILE A 57 -1.53 -4.46 -4.94
N MET A 58 -1.57 -5.77 -4.73
CA MET A 58 -1.87 -6.72 -5.78
C MET A 58 -3.37 -6.85 -5.95
N LYS A 59 -3.84 -6.79 -7.18
CA LYS A 59 -5.27 -6.86 -7.50
C LYS A 59 -5.51 -8.01 -8.47
N ARG A 60 -6.49 -8.86 -8.17
CA ARG A 60 -6.87 -9.97 -9.04
C ARG A 60 -7.46 -9.44 -10.33
N LYS A 61 -6.96 -9.91 -11.46
CA LYS A 61 -7.60 -9.69 -12.76
C LYS A 61 -9.02 -10.25 -12.76
N GLY A 62 -9.93 -9.63 -13.51
CA GLY A 62 -11.34 -10.03 -13.54
C GLY A 62 -12.13 -9.67 -12.28
N SER A 63 -11.51 -9.12 -11.22
CA SER A 63 -12.23 -8.78 -10.00
C SER A 63 -13.15 -7.59 -10.15
N PHE A 64 -14.31 -7.68 -9.52
CA PHE A 64 -15.27 -6.58 -9.41
C PHE A 64 -14.92 -5.67 -8.23
N TYR A 65 -15.42 -4.45 -8.23
CA TYR A 65 -15.29 -3.56 -7.10
C TYR A 65 -16.50 -3.72 -6.17
N ARG A 66 -16.24 -3.91 -4.88
CA ARG A 66 -17.28 -4.03 -3.86
C ARG A 66 -17.13 -2.90 -2.85
N PRO A 67 -17.93 -1.82 -2.99
CA PRO A 67 -17.87 -0.70 -2.05
C PRO A 67 -18.13 -1.15 -0.60
N GLY A 68 -17.36 -0.60 0.34
CA GLY A 68 -17.49 -0.91 1.76
C GLY A 68 -17.05 -2.32 2.18
N TYR A 69 -16.56 -3.15 1.25
CA TYR A 69 -16.12 -4.51 1.52
C TYR A 69 -14.62 -4.68 1.30
N ARG A 70 -13.94 -5.27 2.29
CA ARG A 70 -12.52 -5.62 2.17
C ARG A 70 -12.37 -6.93 1.40
N SER A 71 -12.24 -6.81 0.08
CA SER A 71 -12.19 -7.97 -0.81
C SER A 71 -10.86 -8.72 -0.71
N PRO A 72 -10.86 -10.07 -0.70
CA PRO A 72 -9.65 -10.88 -0.83
C PRO A 72 -8.98 -10.78 -2.21
N ASP A 73 -9.66 -10.17 -3.20
CA ASP A 73 -9.09 -9.91 -4.52
C ASP A 73 -8.03 -8.79 -4.52
N TRP A 74 -7.91 -8.06 -3.39
CA TRP A 74 -6.94 -6.99 -3.21
C TRP A 74 -6.04 -7.33 -2.02
N ILE A 75 -4.78 -7.62 -2.29
CA ILE A 75 -3.81 -8.06 -1.30
C ILE A 75 -2.76 -6.97 -1.11
N LYS A 76 -2.62 -6.45 0.11
CA LYS A 76 -1.51 -5.59 0.47
C LYS A 76 -0.25 -6.45 0.65
N VAL A 77 0.79 -6.16 -0.10
CA VAL A 77 2.12 -6.75 0.03
C VAL A 77 3.04 -5.69 0.62
N PRO A 78 3.28 -5.72 1.94
CA PRO A 78 4.12 -4.72 2.59
C PRO A 78 5.60 -4.95 2.27
N ILE A 79 6.35 -3.85 2.15
CA ILE A 79 7.80 -3.87 2.25
C ILE A 79 8.13 -3.81 3.74
N ARG A 80 8.84 -4.82 4.22
CA ARG A 80 9.25 -4.90 5.62
C ARG A 80 10.70 -4.43 5.72
N HIS A 81 10.92 -3.45 6.57
CA HIS A 81 12.25 -3.07 7.03
C HIS A 81 12.45 -3.73 8.39
N THR A 82 13.60 -4.36 8.59
CA THR A 82 14.00 -4.93 9.88
C THR A 82 15.12 -4.08 10.41
N GLU A 83 14.95 -3.56 11.61
CA GLU A 83 15.92 -2.74 12.31
C GLU A 83 16.06 -3.23 13.75
N GLU A 84 17.19 -2.97 14.36
CA GLU A 84 17.45 -3.29 15.75
C GLU A 84 17.07 -2.10 16.64
N PHE A 85 16.33 -2.39 17.70
CA PHE A 85 15.88 -1.40 18.66
C PHE A 85 16.24 -1.83 20.10
N ILE A 86 16.51 -0.84 20.93
CA ILE A 86 16.61 -1.03 22.37
C ILE A 86 15.21 -0.89 22.95
N VAL A 87 14.78 -1.88 23.72
CA VAL A 87 13.52 -1.76 24.47
C VAL A 87 13.77 -0.98 25.74
N MET A 88 13.32 0.25 25.79
CA MET A 88 13.46 1.16 26.93
C MET A 88 12.37 0.92 28.00
N GLY A 89 11.24 0.38 27.59
CA GLY A 89 10.12 0.14 28.47
C GLY A 89 8.90 -0.40 27.72
N TYR A 90 7.82 -0.53 28.45
CA TYR A 90 6.55 -0.96 27.87
C TYR A 90 5.36 -0.30 28.56
N LEU A 91 4.26 -0.24 27.86
CA LEU A 91 2.97 0.12 28.42
C LEU A 91 2.11 -1.13 28.52
N ALA A 92 1.53 -1.38 29.68
CA ALA A 92 0.61 -2.50 29.89
C ALA A 92 -0.84 -1.98 29.86
N ALA A 93 -1.68 -2.66 29.11
CA ALA A 93 -3.13 -2.42 29.15
C ALA A 93 -3.76 -2.97 30.44
N ASN A 94 -3.19 -4.05 30.95
CA ASN A 94 -3.49 -4.67 32.24
C ASN A 94 -2.30 -5.55 32.68
N PRO A 95 -2.28 -6.17 33.87
CA PRO A 95 -1.14 -6.94 34.36
C PRO A 95 -0.68 -8.10 33.46
N THR A 96 -1.53 -8.57 32.55
CA THR A 96 -1.26 -9.72 31.70
C THR A 96 -1.17 -9.39 30.21
N ARG A 97 -1.40 -8.12 29.82
CA ARG A 97 -1.46 -7.73 28.42
C ARG A 97 -0.61 -6.50 28.13
N LEU A 98 0.40 -6.70 27.31
CA LEU A 98 1.21 -5.64 26.73
C LEU A 98 0.36 -4.80 25.76
N SER A 99 0.45 -3.48 25.86
CA SER A 99 -0.16 -2.53 24.93
C SER A 99 0.84 -2.05 23.87
N SER A 100 2.02 -1.57 24.32
CA SER A 100 3.03 -1.00 23.45
C SER A 100 4.43 -1.19 24.04
N LEU A 101 5.44 -1.19 23.17
CA LEU A 101 6.84 -1.08 23.55
C LEU A 101 7.32 0.36 23.34
N ILE A 102 8.15 0.84 24.25
CA ILE A 102 8.90 2.08 24.08
C ILE A 102 10.26 1.67 23.53
N LEU A 103 10.53 2.08 22.30
CA LEU A 103 11.73 1.71 21.57
C LEU A 103 12.64 2.91 21.39
N ALA A 104 13.93 2.66 21.36
CA ALA A 104 14.95 3.65 21.04
C ALA A 104 15.98 3.04 20.08
N GLN A 105 16.68 3.90 19.36
CA GLN A 105 17.82 3.52 18.53
C GLN A 105 19.04 4.37 18.89
N TYR A 106 20.22 3.88 18.57
CA TYR A 106 21.40 4.73 18.57
C TYR A 106 21.44 5.58 17.31
N ASP A 107 21.64 6.87 17.46
CA ASP A 107 21.97 7.74 16.35
C ASP A 107 23.40 7.45 15.83
N LYS A 108 23.79 8.10 14.73
CA LYS A 108 25.14 7.96 14.14
C LYS A 108 26.28 8.39 15.06
N ARG A 109 25.96 9.06 16.17
CA ARG A 109 26.91 9.53 17.21
C ARG A 109 26.91 8.64 18.45
N GLY A 110 26.16 7.54 18.42
CA GLY A 110 26.03 6.61 19.53
C GLY A 110 25.17 7.11 20.70
N LYS A 111 24.32 8.11 20.48
CA LYS A 111 23.35 8.56 21.46
C LYS A 111 22.02 7.87 21.22
N ILE A 112 21.32 7.59 22.30
CA ILE A 112 19.95 7.07 22.27
C ILE A 112 19.01 8.20 21.82
N ALA A 113 18.20 7.92 20.79
CA ALA A 113 17.18 8.83 20.26
C ALA A 113 15.79 8.15 20.27
#